data_a4e95564b6d16d97de170e8ff1d0bae0
#
_entry.id   a4e95564b6d16d97de170e8ff1d0bae0
#
_cell.length_a   1.000
_cell.length_b   1.000
_cell.length_c   1.000
_cell.angle_alpha   90.00
_cell.angle_beta   90.00
_cell.angle_gamma   90.00
#
_symmetry.space_group_name_H-M   'P 1'
#
loop_
_entity.id
_entity.type
_entity.pdbx_description
1 polymer ?
#
loop_
_entity_poly.entity_id
_entity_poly.type
_entity_poly.pdbx_seq_one_letter_code
_entity_poly.pdbx_strand_id
1 'polypeptide(L)'
;LGNALTFLFPTLALATMRVAELYDVPRAARAKGQVREGLAYVRHRGDIMIIIVVISLVSMLTLNFQVTMAAMVRSAFDLESDAYGTVSSVFAVGSLTGALWAARRRRPRVRTVVVASFLLGVFTLVMAAMPGYRLFTASAVPVGLCVLTVLTGANQTVQLTTAPEMRGRVMSLYMMCLLGTTPIGAPLIGWVSDAWGPRTALAVGGVAAIVVSLAAAGWARRHWSKGPIRSTRSAHSARSGGRTDSRRGDPRKPLIERGRRGCRPVWIAGRH
;
A
#
# COMPACT_ATOMS: atom_id res chain seq x y z
N LEU A 1 -4.52 0.24 -31.66
CA LEU A 1 -5.73 1.08 -31.62
C LEU A 1 -6.50 0.94 -30.30
N GLY A 2 -6.79 -0.28 -29.80
CA GLY A 2 -7.51 -0.48 -28.53
C GLY A 2 -6.85 0.16 -27.32
N ASN A 3 -5.52 0.10 -27.23
CA ASN A 3 -4.75 0.69 -26.14
C ASN A 3 -4.83 2.24 -26.12
N ALA A 4 -4.87 2.88 -27.31
CA ALA A 4 -5.03 4.32 -27.43
C ALA A 4 -6.40 4.82 -26.93
N LEU A 5 -7.48 4.04 -27.21
CA LEU A 5 -8.82 4.33 -26.70
C LEU A 5 -8.90 4.25 -25.17
N THR A 6 -8.15 3.31 -24.56
CA THR A 6 -8.11 3.16 -23.09
C THR A 6 -7.49 4.40 -22.40
N PHE A 7 -6.53 5.08 -23.04
CA PHE A 7 -5.95 6.31 -22.52
C PHE A 7 -6.81 7.55 -22.78
N LEU A 8 -7.65 7.53 -23.81
CA LEU A 8 -8.53 8.66 -24.14
C LEU A 8 -9.55 8.92 -23.04
N PHE A 9 -10.08 7.85 -22.44
CA PHE A 9 -11.11 7.94 -21.40
C PHE A 9 -10.67 8.67 -20.13
N PRO A 10 -9.56 8.31 -19.47
CA PRO A 10 -9.05 9.03 -18.31
C PRO A 10 -8.57 10.44 -18.67
N THR A 11 -8.05 10.66 -19.88
CA THR A 11 -7.64 12.01 -20.33
C THR A 11 -8.84 12.93 -20.49
N LEU A 12 -9.93 12.46 -21.10
CA LEU A 12 -11.19 13.18 -21.19
C LEU A 12 -11.80 13.44 -19.80
N ALA A 13 -11.81 12.44 -18.93
CA ALA A 13 -12.28 12.61 -17.55
C ALA A 13 -11.51 13.68 -16.79
N LEU A 14 -10.17 13.72 -16.95
CA LEU A 14 -9.34 14.77 -16.35
C LEU A 14 -9.59 16.14 -16.97
N ALA A 15 -9.81 16.22 -18.29
CA ALA A 15 -10.12 17.47 -18.99
C ALA A 15 -11.47 18.08 -18.60
N THR A 16 -12.44 17.23 -18.22
CA THR A 16 -13.77 17.68 -17.75
C THR A 16 -13.80 18.04 -16.27
N MET A 17 -12.74 17.78 -15.51
CA MET A 17 -12.67 18.16 -14.09
C MET A 17 -12.57 19.69 -13.93
N ARG A 18 -13.51 20.27 -13.22
CA ARG A 18 -13.49 21.69 -12.87
C ARG A 18 -12.46 21.94 -11.78
N VAL A 19 -11.38 22.64 -12.13
CA VAL A 19 -10.26 22.95 -11.21
C VAL A 19 -10.73 23.74 -9.98
N ALA A 20 -11.82 24.53 -10.13
CA ALA A 20 -12.40 25.33 -9.04
C ALA A 20 -13.08 24.50 -7.94
N GLU A 21 -13.46 23.25 -8.23
CA GLU A 21 -14.09 22.35 -7.26
C GLU A 21 -13.08 21.43 -6.56
N LEU A 22 -11.79 21.48 -6.97
CA LEU A 22 -10.74 20.74 -6.29
C LEU A 22 -10.40 21.41 -4.96
N TYR A 23 -10.39 20.59 -3.91
CA TYR A 23 -9.94 21.00 -2.58
C TYR A 23 -8.51 21.54 -2.66
N ASP A 24 -8.34 22.82 -2.33
CA ASP A 24 -7.03 23.46 -2.34
C ASP A 24 -6.22 22.93 -1.14
N VAL A 25 -5.50 21.85 -1.37
CA VAL A 25 -4.57 21.32 -0.37
C VAL A 25 -3.31 22.18 -0.42
N PRO A 26 -2.93 22.85 0.68
CA PRO A 26 -1.70 23.65 0.73
C PRO A 26 -0.54 22.79 0.21
N ARG A 27 0.02 23.18 -0.93
CA ARG A 27 1.17 22.50 -1.51
C ARG A 27 2.32 22.65 -0.52
N ALA A 28 2.75 21.55 0.09
CA ALA A 28 3.95 21.54 0.90
C ALA A 28 5.10 22.13 0.06
N ALA A 29 5.69 23.22 0.56
CA ALA A 29 6.77 23.90 -0.14
C ALA A 29 7.87 22.88 -0.50
N ARG A 30 8.35 22.92 -1.75
CA ARG A 30 9.46 22.09 -2.22
C ARG A 30 10.73 22.51 -1.48
N ALA A 31 10.97 21.97 -0.30
CA ALA A 31 12.20 22.20 0.45
C ALA A 31 13.27 21.17 0.04
N LYS A 32 14.53 21.62 -0.08
CA LYS A 32 15.67 20.71 -0.23
C LYS A 32 15.72 19.78 0.99
N GLY A 33 15.78 18.45 0.77
CA GLY A 33 15.85 17.46 1.87
C GLY A 33 14.58 16.68 2.18
N GLN A 34 13.52 16.80 1.37
CA GLN A 34 12.25 16.08 1.59
C GLN A 34 12.39 14.55 1.66
N VAL A 35 13.31 13.98 0.86
CA VAL A 35 13.61 12.54 0.90
C VAL A 35 14.24 12.15 2.23
N ARG A 36 15.17 12.97 2.74
CA ARG A 36 15.83 12.74 4.04
C ARG A 36 14.85 12.83 5.19
N GLU A 37 13.92 13.77 5.13
CA GLU A 37 12.86 13.93 6.13
C GLU A 37 11.86 12.75 6.08
N GLY A 38 11.46 12.32 4.87
CA GLY A 38 10.66 11.10 4.67
C GLY A 38 11.36 9.85 5.21
N LEU A 39 12.65 9.69 4.94
CA LEU A 39 13.45 8.58 5.44
C LEU A 39 13.59 8.61 6.97
N ALA A 40 13.82 9.79 7.55
CA ALA A 40 13.85 9.96 9.01
C ALA A 40 12.50 9.58 9.63
N TYR A 41 11.38 10.02 9.06
CA TYR A 41 10.05 9.65 9.51
C TYR A 41 9.82 8.13 9.46
N VAL A 42 10.18 7.47 8.35
CA VAL A 42 10.05 6.02 8.18
C VAL A 42 10.89 5.26 9.20
N ARG A 43 12.12 5.71 9.49
CA ARG A 43 13.01 5.06 10.49
C ARG A 43 12.42 5.07 11.90
N HIS A 44 11.63 6.09 12.25
CA HIS A 44 10.97 6.17 13.57
C HIS A 44 9.63 5.42 13.60
N ARG A 45 9.10 5.00 12.45
CA ARG A 45 7.84 4.28 12.30
C ARG A 45 8.09 2.85 11.82
N GLY A 46 8.31 1.96 12.79
CA GLY A 46 8.62 0.54 12.51
C GLY A 46 7.61 -0.17 11.60
N ASP A 47 6.32 0.16 11.70
CA ASP A 47 5.27 -0.41 10.86
C ASP A 47 5.46 -0.10 9.36
N ILE A 48 5.81 1.15 9.06
CA ILE A 48 6.05 1.62 7.68
C ILE A 48 7.38 1.08 7.17
N MET A 49 8.40 1.08 8.03
CA MET A 49 9.73 0.58 7.70
C MET A 49 9.70 -0.90 7.30
N ILE A 50 8.99 -1.76 8.04
CA ILE A 50 8.82 -3.18 7.67
C ILE A 50 8.22 -3.31 6.28
N ILE A 51 7.14 -2.57 6.00
CA ILE A 51 6.45 -2.66 4.70
C ILE A 51 7.39 -2.25 3.57
N ILE A 52 8.13 -1.14 3.74
CA ILE A 52 9.06 -0.67 2.71
C ILE A 52 10.18 -1.67 2.48
N VAL A 53 10.76 -2.25 3.54
CA VAL A 53 11.80 -3.28 3.41
C VAL A 53 11.26 -4.54 2.74
N VAL A 54 10.10 -5.04 3.20
CA VAL A 54 9.46 -6.22 2.60
C VAL A 54 9.18 -6.00 1.12
N ILE A 55 8.54 -4.87 0.77
CA ILE A 55 8.18 -4.61 -0.62
C ILE A 55 9.41 -4.40 -1.51
N SER A 56 10.46 -3.75 -1.01
CA SER A 56 11.72 -3.56 -1.75
C SER A 56 12.38 -4.90 -2.11
N LEU A 57 12.54 -5.78 -1.11
CA LEU A 57 13.19 -7.06 -1.32
C LEU A 57 12.34 -8.03 -2.14
N VAL A 58 11.03 -8.06 -1.90
CA VAL A 58 10.09 -8.87 -2.69
C VAL A 58 10.02 -8.34 -4.13
N SER A 59 10.00 -7.01 -4.33
CA SER A 59 10.03 -6.41 -5.68
C SER A 59 11.32 -6.76 -6.42
N MET A 60 12.45 -6.64 -5.75
CA MET A 60 13.76 -6.90 -6.33
C MET A 60 13.92 -8.36 -6.80
N LEU A 61 13.52 -9.33 -5.96
CA LEU A 61 13.85 -10.73 -6.19
C LEU A 61 12.68 -11.58 -6.69
N THR A 62 11.43 -11.21 -6.34
CA THR A 62 10.27 -12.06 -6.61
C THR A 62 9.37 -11.49 -7.71
N LEU A 63 9.22 -10.14 -7.81
CA LEU A 63 8.25 -9.53 -8.74
C LEU A 63 8.75 -9.42 -10.20
N ASN A 64 9.85 -10.11 -10.55
CA ASN A 64 10.34 -10.17 -11.93
C ASN A 64 9.69 -11.31 -12.74
N PHE A 65 8.40 -11.57 -12.49
CA PHE A 65 7.67 -12.68 -13.13
C PHE A 65 7.65 -12.62 -14.65
N GLN A 66 7.64 -11.44 -15.25
CA GLN A 66 7.64 -11.32 -16.71
C GLN A 66 8.87 -11.97 -17.34
N VAL A 67 10.04 -11.75 -16.72
CA VAL A 67 11.30 -12.34 -17.17
C VAL A 67 11.32 -13.85 -16.91
N THR A 68 11.00 -14.27 -15.69
CA THR A 68 11.08 -15.68 -15.29
C THR A 68 10.02 -16.55 -15.95
N MET A 69 8.78 -16.06 -16.12
CA MET A 69 7.72 -16.79 -16.83
C MET A 69 8.03 -16.96 -18.32
N ALA A 70 8.56 -15.90 -18.97
CA ALA A 70 8.99 -15.98 -20.36
C ALA A 70 10.15 -16.98 -20.54
N ALA A 71 11.13 -16.95 -19.62
CA ALA A 71 12.24 -17.90 -19.62
C ALA A 71 11.76 -19.34 -19.38
N MET A 72 10.82 -19.57 -18.45
CA MET A 72 10.23 -20.88 -18.20
C MET A 72 9.52 -21.45 -19.43
N VAL A 73 8.67 -20.65 -20.08
CA VAL A 73 7.93 -21.12 -21.27
C VAL A 73 8.88 -21.48 -22.40
N ARG A 74 9.87 -20.62 -22.65
CA ARG A 74 10.80 -20.80 -23.78
C ARG A 74 11.85 -21.88 -23.53
N SER A 75 12.53 -21.85 -22.39
CA SER A 75 13.71 -22.71 -22.15
C SER A 75 13.44 -23.95 -21.31
N ALA A 76 12.40 -23.98 -20.47
CA ALA A 76 12.07 -25.17 -19.67
C ALA A 76 10.98 -26.04 -20.28
N PHE A 77 10.06 -25.46 -21.06
CA PHE A 77 8.97 -26.18 -21.70
C PHE A 77 9.07 -26.23 -23.23
N ASP A 78 10.04 -25.52 -23.82
CA ASP A 78 10.27 -25.43 -25.27
C ASP A 78 9.00 -25.08 -26.06
N LEU A 79 8.26 -24.05 -25.56
CA LEU A 79 7.01 -23.59 -26.11
C LEU A 79 7.14 -22.18 -26.70
N GLU A 80 6.27 -21.86 -27.66
CA GLU A 80 6.23 -20.57 -28.34
C GLU A 80 5.55 -19.47 -27.50
N SER A 81 5.53 -18.25 -28.05
CA SER A 81 5.02 -17.04 -27.42
C SER A 81 3.55 -17.13 -26.96
N ASP A 82 2.74 -17.93 -27.66
CA ASP A 82 1.32 -18.13 -27.32
C ASP A 82 1.12 -18.77 -25.94
N ALA A 83 2.02 -19.69 -25.60
CA ALA A 83 2.02 -20.31 -24.28
C ALA A 83 2.32 -19.29 -23.16
N TYR A 84 3.23 -18.34 -23.40
CA TYR A 84 3.46 -17.23 -22.46
C TYR A 84 2.21 -16.35 -22.30
N GLY A 85 1.50 -16.06 -23.40
CA GLY A 85 0.23 -15.33 -23.36
C GLY A 85 -0.82 -16.01 -22.47
N THR A 86 -0.92 -17.34 -22.58
CA THR A 86 -1.82 -18.14 -21.73
C THR A 86 -1.47 -18.08 -20.26
N VAL A 87 -0.19 -18.29 -19.89
CA VAL A 87 0.28 -18.18 -18.50
C VAL A 87 0.01 -16.79 -17.94
N SER A 88 0.30 -15.75 -18.73
CA SER A 88 0.09 -14.35 -18.33
C SER A 88 -1.39 -14.03 -18.12
N SER A 89 -2.27 -14.57 -18.95
CA SER A 89 -3.73 -14.41 -18.80
C SER A 89 -4.25 -15.08 -17.53
N VAL A 90 -3.80 -16.29 -17.24
CA VAL A 90 -4.15 -17.04 -16.03
C VAL A 90 -3.61 -16.33 -14.78
N PHE A 91 -2.38 -15.82 -14.84
CA PHE A 91 -1.80 -14.98 -13.78
C PHE A 91 -2.63 -13.70 -13.55
N ALA A 92 -3.12 -13.06 -14.64
CA ALA A 92 -3.95 -11.86 -14.55
C ALA A 92 -5.29 -12.12 -13.85
N VAL A 93 -5.93 -13.28 -14.10
CA VAL A 93 -7.15 -13.69 -13.38
C VAL A 93 -6.88 -13.83 -11.89
N GLY A 94 -5.78 -14.50 -11.51
CA GLY A 94 -5.35 -14.58 -10.12
C GLY A 94 -5.09 -13.21 -9.50
N SER A 95 -4.41 -12.35 -10.24
CA SER A 95 -4.09 -10.97 -9.82
C SER A 95 -5.35 -10.14 -9.60
N LEU A 96 -6.31 -10.19 -10.49
CA LEU A 96 -7.59 -9.49 -10.37
C LEU A 96 -8.37 -9.94 -9.12
N THR A 97 -8.46 -11.24 -8.88
CA THR A 97 -9.11 -11.78 -7.67
C THR A 97 -8.41 -11.33 -6.40
N GLY A 98 -7.07 -11.32 -6.39
CA GLY A 98 -6.27 -10.82 -5.28
C GLY A 98 -6.48 -9.33 -5.00
N ALA A 99 -6.53 -8.50 -6.05
CA ALA A 99 -6.80 -7.07 -5.93
C ALA A 99 -8.20 -6.80 -5.36
N LEU A 100 -9.22 -7.50 -5.86
CA LEU A 100 -10.60 -7.38 -5.38
C LEU A 100 -10.73 -7.81 -3.92
N TRP A 101 -10.06 -8.91 -3.55
CA TRP A 101 -10.07 -9.37 -2.16
C TRP A 101 -9.36 -8.39 -1.21
N ALA A 102 -8.22 -7.82 -1.64
CA ALA A 102 -7.52 -6.80 -0.89
C ALA A 102 -8.34 -5.52 -0.75
N ALA A 103 -9.04 -5.09 -1.81
CA ALA A 103 -9.89 -3.90 -1.81
C ALA A 103 -11.10 -4.00 -0.86
N ARG A 104 -11.68 -5.21 -0.70
CA ARG A 104 -12.79 -5.46 0.23
C ARG A 104 -12.41 -5.35 1.71
N ARG A 105 -11.11 -5.35 2.03
CA ARG A 105 -10.62 -5.25 3.41
C ARG A 105 -10.68 -3.81 3.91
N ARG A 106 -11.58 -3.52 4.82
CA ARG A 106 -11.77 -2.18 5.42
C ARG A 106 -10.61 -1.71 6.31
N ARG A 107 -9.75 -2.61 6.77
CA ARG A 107 -8.61 -2.29 7.67
C ARG A 107 -7.37 -3.04 7.20
N PRO A 108 -6.50 -2.40 6.40
CA PRO A 108 -5.22 -2.97 6.05
C PRO A 108 -4.36 -3.14 7.32
N ARG A 109 -3.66 -4.26 7.41
CA ARG A 109 -2.76 -4.58 8.52
C ARG A 109 -1.41 -5.03 7.97
N VAL A 110 -0.33 -4.59 8.58
CA VAL A 110 1.04 -5.04 8.24
C VAL A 110 1.12 -6.57 8.22
N ARG A 111 0.47 -7.23 9.19
CA ARG A 111 0.40 -8.69 9.26
C ARG A 111 -0.15 -9.34 7.99
N THR A 112 -1.13 -8.71 7.33
CA THR A 112 -1.69 -9.23 6.07
C THR A 112 -0.66 -9.20 4.96
N VAL A 113 0.12 -8.12 4.85
CA VAL A 113 1.19 -7.99 3.84
C VAL A 113 2.26 -9.05 4.06
N VAL A 114 2.70 -9.24 5.31
CA VAL A 114 3.72 -10.25 5.66
C VAL A 114 3.24 -11.67 5.36
N VAL A 115 1.99 -12.02 5.73
CA VAL A 115 1.42 -13.34 5.43
C VAL A 115 1.24 -13.54 3.93
N ALA A 116 0.76 -12.53 3.20
CA ALA A 116 0.60 -12.62 1.75
C ALA A 116 1.96 -12.76 1.04
N SER A 117 3.01 -12.06 1.52
CA SER A 117 4.38 -12.22 1.00
C SER A 117 4.96 -13.61 1.29
N PHE A 118 4.67 -14.18 2.45
CA PHE A 118 5.04 -15.54 2.78
C PHE A 118 4.36 -16.55 1.84
N LEU A 119 3.04 -16.44 1.67
CA LEU A 119 2.28 -17.29 0.76
C LEU A 119 2.74 -17.13 -0.70
N LEU A 120 3.07 -15.90 -1.10
CA LEU A 120 3.67 -15.63 -2.40
C LEU A 120 4.94 -16.46 -2.59
N GLY A 121 5.85 -16.45 -1.61
CA GLY A 121 7.08 -17.25 -1.67
C GLY A 121 6.79 -18.75 -1.79
N VAL A 122 5.86 -19.28 -0.98
CA VAL A 122 5.47 -20.71 -1.00
C VAL A 122 4.89 -21.08 -2.37
N PHE A 123 3.92 -20.30 -2.90
CA PHE A 123 3.33 -20.61 -4.20
C PHE A 123 4.30 -20.43 -5.36
N THR A 124 5.26 -19.50 -5.25
CA THR A 124 6.34 -19.36 -6.25
C THR A 124 7.26 -20.58 -6.24
N LEU A 125 7.59 -21.15 -5.07
CA LEU A 125 8.36 -22.40 -4.97
C LEU A 125 7.58 -23.59 -5.54
N VAL A 126 6.30 -23.70 -5.21
CA VAL A 126 5.43 -24.72 -5.81
C VAL A 126 5.42 -24.60 -7.33
N MET A 127 5.27 -23.37 -7.84
CA MET A 127 5.30 -23.08 -9.28
C MET A 127 6.64 -23.51 -9.92
N ALA A 128 7.77 -23.23 -9.26
CA ALA A 128 9.11 -23.62 -9.73
C ALA A 128 9.28 -25.16 -9.82
N ALA A 129 8.62 -25.90 -8.92
CA ALA A 129 8.70 -27.36 -8.83
C ALA A 129 7.75 -28.08 -9.81
N MET A 130 6.85 -27.37 -10.52
CA MET A 130 5.87 -28.01 -11.41
C MET A 130 6.56 -28.68 -12.62
N PRO A 131 6.31 -29.99 -12.84
CA PRO A 131 6.99 -30.75 -13.90
C PRO A 131 6.46 -30.41 -15.31
N GLY A 132 5.20 -29.99 -15.43
CA GLY A 132 4.54 -29.78 -16.73
C GLY A 132 3.90 -28.40 -16.86
N TYR A 133 3.81 -27.95 -18.11
CA TYR A 133 3.26 -26.63 -18.48
C TYR A 133 1.84 -26.38 -17.91
N ARG A 134 0.93 -27.36 -17.94
CA ARG A 134 -0.45 -27.21 -17.46
C ARG A 134 -0.49 -26.92 -15.94
N LEU A 135 0.30 -27.65 -15.16
CA LEU A 135 0.38 -27.45 -13.71
C LEU A 135 1.08 -26.12 -13.37
N PHE A 136 2.12 -25.77 -14.13
CA PHE A 136 2.78 -24.50 -14.04
C PHE A 136 1.81 -23.33 -14.28
N THR A 137 1.02 -23.41 -15.37
CA THR A 137 0.00 -22.40 -15.69
C THR A 137 -1.08 -22.31 -14.61
N ALA A 138 -1.59 -23.43 -14.11
CA ALA A 138 -2.58 -23.43 -13.03
C ALA A 138 -2.02 -22.80 -11.73
N SER A 139 -0.75 -23.05 -11.41
CA SER A 139 -0.09 -22.45 -10.23
C SER A 139 0.13 -20.92 -10.36
N ALA A 140 0.01 -20.35 -11.55
CA ALA A 140 0.07 -18.90 -11.74
C ALA A 140 -1.12 -18.15 -11.09
N VAL A 141 -2.28 -18.81 -10.88
CA VAL A 141 -3.45 -18.20 -10.22
C VAL A 141 -3.14 -17.80 -8.78
N PRO A 142 -2.73 -18.72 -7.87
CA PRO A 142 -2.42 -18.36 -6.49
C PRO A 142 -1.23 -17.40 -6.38
N VAL A 143 -0.24 -17.49 -7.28
CA VAL A 143 0.87 -16.53 -7.32
C VAL A 143 0.35 -15.14 -7.64
N GLY A 144 -0.43 -14.96 -8.71
CA GLY A 144 -1.03 -13.67 -9.09
C GLY A 144 -1.89 -13.08 -7.96
N LEU A 145 -2.72 -13.91 -7.32
CA LEU A 145 -3.54 -13.52 -6.17
C LEU A 145 -2.68 -12.95 -5.03
N CYS A 146 -1.59 -13.64 -4.69
CA CYS A 146 -0.69 -13.17 -3.64
C CYS A 146 0.05 -11.88 -4.03
N VAL A 147 0.53 -11.77 -5.27
CA VAL A 147 1.22 -10.56 -5.77
C VAL A 147 0.36 -9.32 -5.58
N LEU A 148 -0.86 -9.32 -6.12
CA LEU A 148 -1.73 -8.14 -6.03
C LEU A 148 -2.23 -7.90 -4.60
N THR A 149 -2.39 -8.94 -3.79
CA THR A 149 -2.69 -8.79 -2.36
C THR A 149 -1.54 -8.09 -1.63
N VAL A 150 -0.28 -8.45 -1.91
CA VAL A 150 0.90 -7.80 -1.33
C VAL A 150 0.99 -6.34 -1.77
N LEU A 151 0.95 -6.07 -3.07
CA LEU A 151 1.08 -4.72 -3.63
C LEU A 151 -0.03 -3.79 -3.13
N THR A 152 -1.29 -4.22 -3.25
CA THR A 152 -2.44 -3.42 -2.83
C THR A 152 -2.46 -3.25 -1.31
N GLY A 153 -2.20 -4.33 -0.56
CA GLY A 153 -2.16 -4.30 0.89
C GLY A 153 -1.03 -3.41 1.44
N ALA A 154 0.16 -3.46 0.85
CA ALA A 154 1.29 -2.60 1.21
C ALA A 154 0.96 -1.12 0.94
N ASN A 155 0.48 -0.82 -0.28
CA ASN A 155 0.10 0.53 -0.69
C ASN A 155 -0.97 1.12 0.25
N GLN A 156 -2.05 0.41 0.51
CA GLN A 156 -3.13 0.84 1.41
C GLN A 156 -2.61 1.03 2.85
N THR A 157 -1.77 0.11 3.35
CA THR A 157 -1.27 0.22 4.71
C THR A 157 -0.38 1.46 4.87
N VAL A 158 0.54 1.70 3.93
CA VAL A 158 1.40 2.89 3.95
C VAL A 158 0.57 4.18 3.89
N GLN A 159 -0.42 4.25 2.98
CA GLN A 159 -1.26 5.44 2.84
C GLN A 159 -2.10 5.75 4.09
N LEU A 160 -2.66 4.72 4.74
CA LEU A 160 -3.57 4.89 5.87
C LEU A 160 -2.85 5.05 7.22
N THR A 161 -1.62 4.55 7.35
CA THR A 161 -0.84 4.68 8.58
C THR A 161 0.05 5.92 8.61
N THR A 162 0.25 6.57 7.47
CA THR A 162 1.08 7.77 7.36
C THR A 162 0.25 9.02 7.65
N ALA A 163 0.81 9.94 8.46
CA ALA A 163 0.20 11.24 8.73
C ALA A 163 -0.05 12.02 7.41
N PRO A 164 -1.17 12.74 7.27
CA PRO A 164 -1.54 13.42 6.03
C PRO A 164 -0.43 14.33 5.48
N GLU A 165 0.29 15.04 6.37
CA GLU A 165 1.36 15.98 6.01
C GLU A 165 2.59 15.28 5.42
N MET A 166 2.85 14.03 5.83
CA MET A 166 4.01 13.24 5.41
C MET A 166 3.68 12.23 4.31
N ARG A 167 2.38 12.06 3.98
CA ARG A 167 1.91 11.00 3.05
C ARG A 167 2.58 11.06 1.69
N GLY A 168 2.69 12.24 1.08
CA GLY A 168 3.34 12.41 -0.22
C GLY A 168 4.81 11.99 -0.22
N ARG A 169 5.55 12.36 0.86
CA ARG A 169 6.99 12.04 1.01
C ARG A 169 7.22 10.54 1.23
N VAL A 170 6.39 9.91 2.05
CA VAL A 170 6.48 8.47 2.31
C VAL A 170 6.06 7.66 1.10
N MET A 171 5.02 8.11 0.36
CA MET A 171 4.58 7.45 -0.86
C MET A 171 5.61 7.57 -1.99
N SER A 172 6.30 8.69 -2.13
CA SER A 172 7.40 8.80 -3.11
C SER A 172 8.56 7.86 -2.77
N LEU A 173 8.90 7.72 -1.48
CA LEU A 173 9.91 6.75 -1.03
C LEU A 173 9.46 5.31 -1.29
N TYR A 174 8.19 4.98 -1.00
CA TYR A 174 7.59 3.68 -1.27
C TYR A 174 7.66 3.34 -2.78
N MET A 175 7.27 4.27 -3.66
CA MET A 175 7.33 4.07 -5.12
C MET A 175 8.77 3.95 -5.62
N MET A 176 9.70 4.73 -5.07
CA MET A 176 11.12 4.62 -5.39
C MET A 176 11.68 3.24 -5.00
N CYS A 177 11.28 2.71 -3.85
CA CYS A 177 11.67 1.37 -3.42
C CYS A 177 11.02 0.26 -4.27
N LEU A 178 9.74 0.41 -4.60
CA LEU A 178 9.00 -0.56 -5.39
C LEU A 178 9.52 -0.66 -6.84
N LEU A 179 9.67 0.47 -7.51
CA LEU A 179 10.05 0.52 -8.92
C LEU A 179 11.57 0.60 -9.11
N GLY A 180 12.28 1.30 -8.22
CA GLY A 180 13.71 1.51 -8.30
C GLY A 180 14.56 0.27 -8.02
N THR A 181 14.00 -0.77 -7.40
CA THR A 181 14.70 -2.06 -7.19
C THR A 181 14.59 -2.99 -8.40
N THR A 182 13.63 -2.79 -9.29
CA THR A 182 13.44 -3.62 -10.49
C THR A 182 14.63 -3.60 -11.45
N PRO A 183 15.27 -2.43 -11.77
CA PRO A 183 16.47 -2.40 -12.63
C PRO A 183 17.66 -3.18 -12.06
N ILE A 184 17.70 -3.39 -10.75
CA ILE A 184 18.74 -4.19 -10.08
C ILE A 184 18.31 -5.68 -10.06
N GLY A 185 17.05 -5.93 -9.76
CA GLY A 185 16.52 -7.28 -9.62
C GLY A 185 16.40 -8.03 -10.94
N ALA A 186 15.97 -7.37 -12.02
CA ALA A 186 15.78 -8.02 -13.30
C ALA A 186 17.07 -8.60 -13.91
N PRO A 187 18.22 -7.88 -13.96
CA PRO A 187 19.49 -8.45 -14.41
C PRO A 187 19.99 -9.58 -13.48
N LEU A 188 19.80 -9.44 -12.16
CA LEU A 188 20.23 -10.45 -11.20
C LEU A 188 19.46 -11.76 -11.40
N ILE A 189 18.14 -11.68 -11.51
CA ILE A 189 17.27 -12.85 -11.75
C ILE A 189 17.49 -13.41 -13.16
N GLY A 190 17.72 -12.56 -14.16
CA GLY A 190 18.10 -12.96 -15.51
C GLY A 190 19.41 -13.77 -15.52
N TRP A 191 20.44 -13.27 -14.86
CA TRP A 191 21.72 -13.97 -14.74
C TRP A 191 21.59 -15.33 -14.02
N VAL A 192 20.80 -15.41 -12.94
CA VAL A 192 20.50 -16.68 -12.26
C VAL A 192 19.76 -17.63 -13.20
N SER A 193 18.82 -17.11 -13.99
CA SER A 193 18.07 -17.88 -14.98
C SER A 193 18.98 -18.45 -16.07
N ASP A 194 19.94 -17.67 -16.55
CA ASP A 194 20.87 -18.09 -17.59
C ASP A 194 21.92 -19.08 -17.09
N ALA A 195 22.43 -18.87 -15.86
CA ALA A 195 23.48 -19.71 -15.27
C ALA A 195 22.97 -21.06 -14.75
N TRP A 196 21.79 -21.08 -14.13
CA TRP A 196 21.26 -22.27 -13.42
C TRP A 196 19.85 -22.68 -13.88
N GLY A 197 19.34 -22.01 -14.89
CA GLY A 197 18.02 -22.27 -15.47
C GLY A 197 16.89 -21.50 -14.79
N PRO A 198 15.74 -21.33 -15.49
CA PRO A 198 14.64 -20.49 -15.04
C PRO A 198 13.89 -21.05 -13.82
N ARG A 199 13.95 -22.35 -13.57
CA ARG A 199 13.37 -22.97 -12.37
C ARG A 199 14.09 -22.52 -11.11
N THR A 200 15.42 -22.41 -11.16
CA THR A 200 16.24 -21.92 -10.02
C THR A 200 16.02 -20.43 -9.79
N ALA A 201 15.84 -19.63 -10.84
CA ALA A 201 15.50 -18.22 -10.71
C ALA A 201 14.16 -18.01 -9.97
N LEU A 202 13.12 -18.79 -10.31
CA LEU A 202 11.85 -18.78 -9.58
C LEU A 202 12.02 -19.24 -8.13
N ALA A 203 12.81 -20.31 -7.90
CA ALA A 203 13.05 -20.82 -6.56
C ALA A 203 13.78 -19.80 -5.68
N VAL A 204 14.80 -19.11 -6.20
CA VAL A 204 15.51 -18.04 -5.50
C VAL A 204 14.54 -16.92 -5.10
N GLY A 205 13.67 -16.47 -6.02
CA GLY A 205 12.63 -15.48 -5.73
C GLY A 205 11.68 -15.96 -4.63
N GLY A 206 11.22 -17.21 -4.70
CA GLY A 206 10.33 -17.81 -3.70
C GLY A 206 10.96 -17.92 -2.32
N VAL A 207 12.20 -18.42 -2.23
CA VAL A 207 12.97 -18.49 -0.97
C VAL A 207 13.20 -17.11 -0.39
N ALA A 208 13.58 -16.13 -1.22
CA ALA A 208 13.79 -14.77 -0.79
C ALA A 208 12.51 -14.16 -0.16
N ALA A 209 11.33 -14.35 -0.80
CA ALA A 209 10.07 -13.88 -0.25
C ALA A 209 9.73 -14.53 1.10
N ILE A 210 9.99 -15.83 1.28
CA ILE A 210 9.80 -16.54 2.55
C ILE A 210 10.72 -15.98 3.62
N VAL A 211 12.03 -15.89 3.35
CA VAL A 211 13.03 -15.40 4.31
C VAL A 211 12.71 -13.98 4.76
N VAL A 212 12.42 -13.08 3.80
CA VAL A 212 12.04 -11.68 4.09
C VAL A 212 10.77 -11.61 4.94
N SER A 213 9.78 -12.43 4.64
CA SER A 213 8.51 -12.47 5.39
C SER A 213 8.70 -12.99 6.80
N LEU A 214 9.51 -14.03 7.00
CA LEU A 214 9.84 -14.58 8.32
C LEU A 214 10.65 -13.59 9.15
N ALA A 215 11.66 -12.94 8.54
CA ALA A 215 12.44 -11.89 9.19
C ALA A 215 11.53 -10.72 9.64
N ALA A 216 10.65 -10.27 8.76
CA ALA A 216 9.66 -9.22 9.07
C ALA A 216 8.70 -9.64 10.18
N ALA A 217 8.21 -10.88 10.19
CA ALA A 217 7.35 -11.43 11.23
C ALA A 217 8.08 -11.51 12.58
N GLY A 218 9.33 -11.97 12.59
CA GLY A 218 10.16 -12.05 13.78
C GLY A 218 10.45 -10.68 14.39
N TRP A 219 10.79 -9.70 13.54
CA TRP A 219 11.02 -8.33 13.96
C TRP A 219 9.73 -7.68 14.51
N ALA A 220 8.61 -7.86 13.83
CA ALA A 220 7.31 -7.36 14.26
C ALA A 220 6.90 -7.91 15.63
N ARG A 221 7.11 -9.20 15.89
CA ARG A 221 6.84 -9.81 17.22
C ARG A 221 7.65 -9.17 18.33
N ARG A 222 8.93 -8.88 18.09
CA ARG A 222 9.84 -8.27 19.09
C ARG A 222 9.47 -6.82 19.42
N HIS A 223 8.89 -6.08 18.49
CA HIS A 223 8.58 -4.66 18.65
C HIS A 223 7.12 -4.41 19.07
N TRP A 224 6.17 -5.26 18.66
CA TRP A 224 4.76 -5.12 19.06
C TRP A 224 4.44 -5.66 20.45
N SER A 225 5.31 -6.52 21.03
CA SER A 225 5.16 -6.98 22.42
C SER A 225 5.45 -5.89 23.45
N LYS A 226 5.94 -4.70 23.05
CA LYS A 226 6.41 -3.66 23.96
C LYS A 226 5.47 -2.45 24.14
N GLY A 227 4.22 -2.46 23.66
CA GLY A 227 3.28 -1.40 23.99
C GLY A 227 1.93 -1.49 23.29
N PRO A 228 0.80 -1.38 24.04
CA PRO A 228 -0.48 -1.09 23.41
C PRO A 228 -0.42 0.33 22.85
N ILE A 229 -0.85 0.51 21.59
CA ILE A 229 -1.08 1.81 20.98
C ILE A 229 -2.11 2.52 21.87
N ARG A 230 -1.66 3.42 22.75
CA ARG A 230 -2.52 4.34 23.47
C ARG A 230 -3.26 5.17 22.42
N SER A 231 -4.50 4.80 22.18
CA SER A 231 -5.39 5.63 21.39
C SER A 231 -5.50 6.98 22.08
N THR A 232 -5.08 8.04 21.40
CA THR A 232 -5.19 9.43 21.81
C THR A 232 -6.65 9.91 22.00
N ARG A 233 -7.59 8.98 22.10
CA ARG A 233 -9.00 9.26 22.38
C ARG A 233 -9.27 9.67 23.84
N SER A 234 -8.36 9.41 24.77
CA SER A 234 -8.60 9.71 26.20
C SER A 234 -8.25 11.17 26.58
N ALA A 235 -7.56 11.91 25.72
CA ALA A 235 -7.19 13.30 26.04
C ALA A 235 -8.31 14.31 25.73
N HIS A 236 -9.30 13.94 24.94
CA HIS A 236 -10.40 14.87 24.61
C HIS A 236 -11.59 14.72 25.57
N SER A 237 -11.80 13.55 26.18
CA SER A 237 -12.86 13.36 27.17
C SER A 237 -12.48 13.89 28.55
N ALA A 238 -11.18 13.99 28.88
CA ALA A 238 -10.72 14.55 30.14
C ALA A 238 -10.79 16.07 30.19
N ARG A 239 -10.86 16.76 29.02
CA ARG A 239 -11.02 18.21 28.97
C ARG A 239 -12.47 18.69 28.95
N SER A 240 -13.43 17.83 28.65
CA SER A 240 -14.87 18.17 28.67
C SER A 240 -15.56 17.83 29.99
N GLY A 241 -14.92 17.03 30.86
CA GLY A 241 -15.47 16.64 32.17
C GLY A 241 -15.12 17.55 33.35
N GLY A 242 -14.30 18.58 33.14
CA GLY A 242 -13.79 19.43 34.21
C GLY A 242 -14.48 20.77 34.40
N ARG A 243 -15.68 20.98 33.85
CA ARG A 243 -16.33 22.31 33.94
C ARG A 243 -17.81 22.29 34.30
N THR A 244 -18.19 21.43 35.22
CA THR A 244 -19.51 21.51 35.89
C THR A 244 -19.39 20.94 37.28
N ASP A 245 -18.80 21.69 38.22
CA ASP A 245 -19.24 21.66 39.62
C ASP A 245 -18.51 22.76 40.43
N SER A 246 -19.07 23.94 40.42
CA SER A 246 -18.89 24.90 41.50
C SER A 246 -19.90 26.05 41.36
N ARG A 247 -21.19 25.74 41.49
CA ARG A 247 -22.18 26.74 41.94
C ARG A 247 -23.25 26.02 42.76
N ARG A 248 -22.88 25.69 43.97
CA ARG A 248 -23.82 25.48 45.04
C ARG A 248 -23.73 26.68 45.97
N GLY A 249 -24.84 27.42 46.07
CA GLY A 249 -25.22 28.14 47.27
C GLY A 249 -24.85 29.61 47.33
N ASP A 250 -25.78 30.45 46.92
CA ASP A 250 -26.19 31.54 47.83
C ASP A 250 -27.61 32.02 47.45
N PRO A 251 -28.65 31.79 48.30
CA PRO A 251 -30.00 32.26 48.05
C PRO A 251 -30.28 33.57 48.79
N ARG A 252 -29.56 34.66 48.48
CA ARG A 252 -29.93 35.98 48.98
C ARG A 252 -29.24 37.07 48.17
N LYS A 253 -29.89 37.52 47.08
CA LYS A 253 -29.84 38.93 46.67
C LYS A 253 -30.93 39.22 45.65
N PRO A 254 -31.62 40.38 45.74
CA PRO A 254 -32.88 40.68 45.08
C PRO A 254 -32.71 41.19 43.67
N LEU A 255 -33.80 41.02 42.92
CA LEU A 255 -34.13 41.64 41.64
C LEU A 255 -34.08 43.17 41.70
N ILE A 256 -33.26 43.83 40.90
CA ILE A 256 -33.50 45.18 40.42
C ILE A 256 -32.94 45.35 39.01
N GLU A 257 -33.84 45.64 38.11
CA GLU A 257 -33.89 46.66 37.07
C GLU A 257 -33.16 46.48 35.73
N ARG A 258 -33.94 46.26 34.72
CA ARG A 258 -34.22 47.08 33.51
C ARG A 258 -33.00 47.66 32.78
N GLY A 259 -32.92 47.26 31.51
CA GLY A 259 -32.19 48.00 30.49
C GLY A 259 -32.38 47.44 29.09
N ARG A 260 -33.41 47.91 28.40
CA ARG A 260 -33.68 47.80 26.97
C ARG A 260 -32.47 48.15 26.12
N ARG A 261 -32.26 47.40 25.03
CA ARG A 261 -31.91 47.77 23.64
C ARG A 261 -31.48 46.48 22.95
N GLY A 262 -32.15 45.89 22.01
CA GLY A 262 -32.49 46.38 20.71
C GLY A 262 -31.34 46.10 19.75
N CYS A 263 -31.23 44.85 19.18
CA CYS A 263 -30.52 44.65 17.93
C CYS A 263 -31.29 43.62 17.08
N ARG A 264 -31.79 44.11 15.97
CA ARG A 264 -32.54 43.37 14.95
C ARG A 264 -31.62 42.41 14.16
N PRO A 265 -32.12 41.29 13.65
CA PRO A 265 -31.40 40.50 12.65
C PRO A 265 -31.57 41.16 11.26
N VAL A 266 -30.46 41.38 10.59
CA VAL A 266 -30.42 41.82 9.18
C VAL A 266 -30.50 40.59 8.31
N TRP A 267 -31.65 40.43 7.64
CA TRP A 267 -31.79 39.55 6.47
C TRP A 267 -31.26 40.31 5.26
N ILE A 268 -30.27 39.76 4.57
CA ILE A 268 -29.93 40.18 3.22
C ILE A 268 -30.42 39.11 2.26
N ALA A 269 -31.56 39.39 1.64
CA ALA A 269 -32.02 38.79 0.40
C ALA A 269 -31.52 39.65 -0.76
N GLY A 270 -31.15 39.07 -1.88
CA GLY A 270 -30.84 39.75 -3.14
C GLY A 270 -30.08 38.80 -4.06
N ARG A 271 -30.78 38.09 -4.91
CA ARG A 271 -31.08 38.31 -6.35
C ARG A 271 -29.85 38.77 -7.19
N HIS A 272 -29.35 37.98 -8.04
CA HIS A 272 -29.46 37.87 -9.50
C HIS A 272 -28.63 36.69 -9.98
#